data_b7250267d456c0f34c35ce94ed26a9ff
#
_entry.id   b7250267d456c0f34c35ce94ed26a9ff
#
_cell.length_a   1.000
_cell.length_b   1.000
_cell.length_c   1.000
_cell.angle_alpha   90.00
_cell.angle_beta   90.00
_cell.angle_gamma   90.00
#
_symmetry.space_group_name_H-M   'P 1'
#
loop_
_entity.id
_entity.type
_entity.pdbx_description
1 polymer ?
#
loop_
_entity_poly.entity_id
_entity_poly.type
_entity_poly.pdbx_seq_one_letter_code
_entity_poly.pdbx_strand_id
1 'polypeptide(L)'
;MTKTSHLLPLSLALSVALLLGACSKEAPAQASAGKASTAAADKVAVARGIIDVEGGLIALAPPVDGSITAAPVKEGATVKKGQLLLSLDGALLQQEVAMATADLALANDRLKGSQAQLRELERNATRLSTGASEGVLSNQQADAAKQQLAGVRADVDVAGAQVDMAQHKLEHARLKLQQMSLSAPEAGTVVGQVPGLGAFVQAGKPAISLLPARPLQVRAELSSAYADAVQVGMKATVVPDSDGAENTGSLPPARVVRISPVFAQARLPEDAGRGVAKVVECVLEFDGEAKARFGQHVRVEFRK
;
A
#
# COMPACT_ATOMS: atom_id res chain seq x y z
N MET A 1 53.37 -13.13 42.89
CA MET A 1 53.63 -12.32 44.13
C MET A 1 52.32 -12.01 44.74
N THR A 2 52.05 -12.72 45.76
CA THR A 2 51.73 -12.41 47.15
C THR A 2 50.28 -11.99 47.35
N LYS A 3 49.43 -12.89 47.88
CA LYS A 3 49.13 -13.20 49.31
C LYS A 3 48.28 -12.10 49.92
N THR A 4 47.20 -12.31 50.65
CA THR A 4 46.75 -13.20 51.72
C THR A 4 45.33 -12.80 52.09
N SER A 5 44.33 -13.68 52.25
CA SER A 5 43.92 -14.45 53.46
C SER A 5 43.54 -13.62 54.71
N HIS A 6 42.34 -13.82 55.27
CA HIS A 6 41.95 -14.15 56.62
C HIS A 6 40.44 -14.08 56.79
N LEU A 7 39.65 -15.16 56.98
CA LEU A 7 39.40 -15.94 58.21
C LEU A 7 38.56 -15.25 59.33
N LEU A 8 37.32 -15.75 59.47
CA LEU A 8 36.44 -16.13 60.58
C LEU A 8 36.91 -15.80 62.01
N PRO A 9 36.07 -15.78 63.13
CA PRO A 9 35.02 -16.75 63.51
C PRO A 9 33.80 -16.15 64.27
N LEU A 10 32.63 -16.88 64.34
CA LEU A 10 32.13 -17.80 65.41
C LEU A 10 31.73 -17.19 66.74
N SER A 11 30.42 -17.32 67.15
CA SER A 11 29.85 -17.65 68.46
C SER A 11 28.35 -17.36 68.49
N LEU A 12 27.45 -18.28 68.51
CA LEU A 12 26.95 -19.17 69.56
C LEU A 12 26.38 -18.45 70.78
N ALA A 13 25.03 -18.41 70.91
CA ALA A 13 24.31 -18.55 72.16
C ALA A 13 22.82 -18.84 71.98
N LEU A 14 22.47 -19.95 72.41
CA LEU A 14 21.28 -20.67 72.79
C LEU A 14 20.53 -19.97 73.94
N SER A 15 19.19 -19.81 73.87
CA SER A 15 18.31 -19.76 75.01
C SER A 15 16.87 -20.17 74.69
N VAL A 16 16.47 -21.26 75.25
CA VAL A 16 15.14 -21.86 75.38
C VAL A 16 14.35 -21.17 76.47
N ALA A 17 13.08 -20.85 76.23
CA ALA A 17 12.06 -20.70 77.27
C ALA A 17 10.66 -21.04 76.73
N LEU A 18 10.15 -22.20 77.20
CA LEU A 18 8.72 -22.54 77.15
C LEU A 18 7.96 -21.68 78.17
N LEU A 19 6.65 -21.41 77.87
CA LEU A 19 5.51 -21.57 78.83
C LEU A 19 4.21 -21.09 78.09
N LEU A 20 3.36 -22.05 77.86
CA LEU A 20 1.98 -22.29 78.23
C LEU A 20 1.03 -21.08 78.48
N GLY A 21 -0.08 -21.05 77.78
CA GLY A 21 -1.33 -20.74 78.44
C GLY A 21 -2.33 -19.90 77.64
N ALA A 22 -3.46 -20.56 77.47
CA ALA A 22 -4.82 -20.03 77.49
C ALA A 22 -5.55 -19.67 76.20
N CYS A 23 -6.57 -20.52 75.99
CA CYS A 23 -7.75 -20.30 75.14
C CYS A 23 -8.41 -18.95 75.29
N SER A 24 -8.84 -18.35 74.17
CA SER A 24 -10.00 -17.49 74.17
C SER A 24 -10.62 -17.38 72.79
N LYS A 25 -11.78 -18.00 72.67
CA LYS A 25 -13.01 -17.59 72.00
C LYS A 25 -12.95 -17.07 70.55
N GLU A 26 -13.47 -17.94 69.65
CA GLU A 26 -13.98 -17.62 68.34
C GLU A 26 -14.89 -16.38 68.33
N ALA A 27 -14.58 -15.43 67.45
CA ALA A 27 -15.54 -14.49 66.86
C ALA A 27 -15.60 -14.76 65.35
N PRO A 28 -16.77 -14.85 64.71
CA PRO A 28 -16.86 -15.14 63.30
C PRO A 28 -16.37 -13.92 62.49
N ALA A 29 -15.31 -14.12 61.74
CA ALA A 29 -14.90 -13.19 60.74
C ALA A 29 -15.98 -13.11 59.65
N GLN A 30 -16.69 -12.01 59.60
CA GLN A 30 -17.54 -11.63 58.48
C GLN A 30 -16.66 -11.61 57.22
N ALA A 31 -16.90 -12.59 56.36
CA ALA A 31 -16.45 -12.56 54.97
C ALA A 31 -17.09 -11.36 54.31
N SER A 32 -16.31 -10.31 54.12
CA SER A 32 -16.60 -9.26 53.15
C SER A 32 -16.68 -9.93 51.78
N ALA A 33 -17.88 -10.29 51.39
CA ALA A 33 -18.17 -10.61 50.01
C ALA A 33 -17.83 -9.36 49.16
N GLY A 34 -16.58 -9.33 48.68
CA GLY A 34 -16.17 -8.39 47.64
C GLY A 34 -17.19 -8.51 46.54
N LYS A 35 -17.83 -7.41 46.20
CA LYS A 35 -18.68 -7.26 45.02
C LYS A 35 -17.88 -7.78 43.85
N ALA A 36 -18.07 -9.05 43.48
CA ALA A 36 -17.66 -9.57 42.18
C ALA A 36 -18.39 -8.70 41.15
N SER A 37 -17.61 -7.92 40.43
CA SER A 37 -18.08 -7.05 39.37
C SER A 37 -18.95 -7.86 38.41
N THR A 38 -20.20 -7.50 38.30
CA THR A 38 -21.19 -8.04 37.36
C THR A 38 -20.79 -7.87 35.88
N ALA A 39 -19.59 -7.36 35.61
CA ALA A 39 -19.05 -7.18 34.26
C ALA A 39 -18.39 -8.45 33.66
N ALA A 40 -18.33 -9.56 34.41
CA ALA A 40 -17.67 -10.78 33.93
C ALA A 40 -18.63 -11.75 33.20
N ALA A 41 -19.93 -11.57 33.28
CA ALA A 41 -20.93 -12.54 32.80
C ALA A 41 -21.21 -12.49 31.28
N ASP A 42 -20.68 -11.50 30.53
CA ASP A 42 -21.03 -11.27 29.12
C ASP A 42 -19.85 -11.47 28.14
N LYS A 43 -18.67 -11.82 28.66
CA LYS A 43 -17.46 -12.04 27.84
C LYS A 43 -17.47 -13.44 27.25
N VAL A 44 -17.52 -13.52 25.92
CA VAL A 44 -17.50 -14.79 25.17
C VAL A 44 -16.08 -15.26 24.92
N ALA A 45 -15.19 -14.34 24.54
CA ALA A 45 -13.79 -14.61 24.25
C ALA A 45 -12.94 -13.33 24.41
N VAL A 46 -11.64 -13.55 24.58
CA VAL A 46 -10.62 -12.48 24.55
C VAL A 46 -9.59 -12.84 23.52
N ALA A 47 -9.21 -11.87 22.71
CA ALA A 47 -8.17 -12.00 21.70
C ALA A 47 -7.15 -10.86 21.81
N ARG A 48 -5.93 -11.11 21.38
CA ARG A 48 -4.95 -10.05 21.12
C ARG A 48 -5.13 -9.53 19.71
N GLY A 49 -4.86 -8.25 19.51
CA GLY A 49 -4.98 -7.61 18.21
C GLY A 49 -4.00 -6.47 18.04
N ILE A 50 -3.95 -5.97 16.83
CA ILE A 50 -3.24 -4.75 16.47
C ILE A 50 -4.20 -3.81 15.75
N ILE A 51 -3.96 -2.52 15.92
CA ILE A 51 -4.61 -1.50 15.10
C ILE A 51 -4.00 -1.55 13.70
N ASP A 52 -4.85 -1.68 12.70
CA ASP A 52 -4.48 -1.80 11.31
C ASP A 52 -5.38 -0.91 10.44
N VAL A 53 -5.14 -0.89 9.14
CA VAL A 53 -6.03 -0.32 8.13
C VAL A 53 -6.36 -1.39 7.10
N GLU A 54 -7.45 -1.24 6.38
CA GLU A 54 -7.80 -2.17 5.31
C GLU A 54 -6.68 -2.27 4.28
N GLY A 55 -6.15 -3.48 4.04
CA GLY A 55 -5.03 -3.73 3.14
C GLY A 55 -3.65 -3.46 3.74
N GLY A 56 -3.54 -2.94 4.96
CA GLY A 56 -2.27 -2.68 5.64
C GLY A 56 -1.47 -1.54 5.00
N LEU A 57 -0.16 -1.53 5.26
CA LEU A 57 0.78 -0.60 4.63
C LEU A 57 0.98 -0.94 3.15
N ILE A 58 0.99 0.07 2.31
CA ILE A 58 1.30 -0.08 0.89
C ILE A 58 2.81 0.05 0.71
N ALA A 59 3.45 -1.04 0.37
CA ALA A 59 4.87 -1.06 0.03
C ALA A 59 5.06 -0.63 -1.44
N LEU A 60 5.60 0.56 -1.65
CA LEU A 60 5.80 1.15 -2.97
C LEU A 60 7.21 0.85 -3.47
N ALA A 61 7.29 0.11 -4.57
CA ALA A 61 8.52 -0.25 -5.24
C ALA A 61 8.61 0.43 -6.61
N PRO A 62 9.77 0.93 -7.03
CA PRO A 62 9.96 1.41 -8.39
C PRO A 62 9.85 0.24 -9.37
N PRO A 63 9.29 0.45 -10.58
CA PRO A 63 9.18 -0.59 -11.59
C PRO A 63 10.49 -0.86 -12.32
N VAL A 64 11.48 0.03 -12.19
CA VAL A 64 12.80 -0.05 -12.83
C VAL A 64 13.91 0.32 -11.86
N ASP A 65 15.11 -0.14 -12.15
CA ASP A 65 16.32 0.23 -11.41
C ASP A 65 16.73 1.67 -11.71
N GLY A 66 17.33 2.35 -10.75
CA GLY A 66 17.87 3.68 -11.00
C GLY A 66 18.38 4.40 -9.77
N SER A 67 19.09 5.50 -10.00
CA SER A 67 19.52 6.42 -8.93
C SER A 67 18.47 7.51 -8.73
N ILE A 68 18.23 7.88 -7.47
CA ILE A 68 17.26 8.91 -7.10
C ILE A 68 17.79 10.30 -7.41
N THR A 69 17.08 11.05 -8.24
CA THR A 69 17.37 12.45 -8.57
C THR A 69 16.51 13.43 -7.77
N ALA A 70 15.33 13.01 -7.31
CA ALA A 70 14.49 13.81 -6.44
C ALA A 70 13.66 12.94 -5.49
N ALA A 71 13.55 13.39 -4.23
CA ALA A 71 12.68 12.82 -3.20
C ALA A 71 11.97 13.97 -2.47
N PRO A 72 10.88 14.53 -3.04
CA PRO A 72 10.23 15.72 -2.50
C PRO A 72 9.45 15.47 -1.21
N VAL A 73 9.34 14.21 -0.78
CA VAL A 73 8.62 13.82 0.43
C VAL A 73 9.58 13.39 1.54
N LYS A 74 9.13 13.50 2.79
CA LYS A 74 9.84 13.05 3.99
C LYS A 74 8.98 12.08 4.76
N GLU A 75 9.60 11.31 5.65
CA GLU A 75 8.87 10.50 6.63
C GLU A 75 7.88 11.37 7.42
N GLY A 76 6.67 10.85 7.63
CA GLY A 76 5.57 11.56 8.28
C GLY A 76 4.81 12.54 7.38
N ALA A 77 5.23 12.76 6.14
CA ALA A 77 4.53 13.65 5.23
C ALA A 77 3.21 13.06 4.75
N THR A 78 2.14 13.85 4.78
CA THR A 78 0.85 13.49 4.16
C THR A 78 0.91 13.77 2.67
N VAL A 79 0.51 12.81 1.86
CA VAL A 79 0.52 12.88 0.40
C VAL A 79 -0.87 12.62 -0.19
N LYS A 80 -1.12 13.19 -1.37
CA LYS A 80 -2.34 13.00 -2.14
C LYS A 80 -2.13 11.90 -3.19
N LYS A 81 -3.21 11.30 -3.66
CA LYS A 81 -3.19 10.39 -4.82
C LYS A 81 -2.52 11.07 -6.02
N GLY A 82 -1.57 10.37 -6.66
CA GLY A 82 -0.81 10.85 -7.81
C GLY A 82 0.36 11.79 -7.47
N GLN A 83 0.55 12.14 -6.19
CA GLN A 83 1.67 12.98 -5.78
C GLN A 83 3.00 12.24 -5.96
N LEU A 84 4.00 12.94 -6.55
CA LEU A 84 5.34 12.41 -6.76
C LEU A 84 6.03 12.14 -5.41
N LEU A 85 6.55 10.93 -5.26
CA LEU A 85 7.29 10.47 -4.08
C LEU A 85 8.79 10.39 -4.34
N LEU A 86 9.17 9.80 -5.46
CA LEU A 86 10.56 9.67 -5.92
C LEU A 86 10.63 9.92 -7.42
N SER A 87 11.76 10.47 -7.87
CA SER A 87 12.14 10.53 -9.27
C SER A 87 13.50 9.88 -9.44
N LEU A 88 13.61 9.01 -10.43
CA LEU A 88 14.85 8.36 -10.84
C LEU A 88 15.50 9.14 -11.98
N ASP A 89 16.77 8.84 -12.28
CA ASP A 89 17.48 9.45 -13.40
C ASP A 89 16.87 8.96 -14.72
N GLY A 90 16.16 9.83 -15.39
CA GLY A 90 15.51 9.60 -16.68
C GLY A 90 16.10 10.41 -17.81
N ALA A 91 17.30 10.99 -17.69
CA ALA A 91 17.89 11.89 -18.69
C ALA A 91 17.96 11.26 -20.09
N LEU A 92 18.38 10.00 -20.19
CA LEU A 92 18.41 9.29 -21.48
C LEU A 92 17.02 9.08 -22.06
N LEU A 93 16.03 8.76 -21.22
CA LEU A 93 14.64 8.56 -21.67
C LEU A 93 13.98 9.89 -22.09
N GLN A 94 14.36 11.02 -21.46
CA GLN A 94 13.92 12.33 -21.92
C GLN A 94 14.43 12.62 -23.35
N GLN A 95 15.69 12.24 -23.66
CA GLN A 95 16.22 12.35 -25.03
C GLN A 95 15.47 11.41 -26.00
N GLU A 96 15.15 10.17 -25.57
CA GLU A 96 14.34 9.23 -26.39
C GLU A 96 12.97 9.84 -26.72
N VAL A 97 12.29 10.48 -25.75
CA VAL A 97 11.03 11.18 -25.97
C VAL A 97 11.19 12.36 -26.94
N ALA A 98 12.28 13.14 -26.80
CA ALA A 98 12.55 14.27 -27.71
C ALA A 98 12.77 13.78 -29.15
N MET A 99 13.53 12.71 -29.34
CA MET A 99 13.74 12.10 -30.66
C MET A 99 12.45 11.56 -31.26
N ALA A 100 11.66 10.81 -30.50
CA ALA A 100 10.38 10.29 -30.98
C ALA A 100 9.37 11.41 -31.30
N THR A 101 9.44 12.53 -30.59
CA THR A 101 8.64 13.72 -30.89
C THR A 101 9.03 14.34 -32.23
N ALA A 102 10.34 14.43 -32.51
CA ALA A 102 10.84 14.92 -33.80
C ALA A 102 10.47 13.99 -34.97
N ASP A 103 10.57 12.65 -34.76
CA ASP A 103 10.14 11.64 -35.73
C ASP A 103 8.65 11.81 -36.10
N LEU A 104 7.79 12.00 -35.08
CA LEU A 104 6.37 12.25 -35.30
C LEU A 104 6.11 13.55 -36.09
N ALA A 105 6.84 14.63 -35.77
CA ALA A 105 6.73 15.88 -36.50
C ALA A 105 7.12 15.70 -37.99
N LEU A 106 8.23 15.00 -38.27
CA LEU A 106 8.67 14.69 -39.62
C LEU A 106 7.63 13.84 -40.37
N ALA A 107 7.05 12.82 -39.76
CA ALA A 107 6.01 11.97 -40.36
C ALA A 107 4.75 12.80 -40.70
N ASN A 108 4.33 13.71 -39.81
CA ASN A 108 3.21 14.59 -40.05
C ASN A 108 3.47 15.55 -41.21
N ASP A 109 4.69 16.10 -41.34
CA ASP A 109 5.02 17.03 -42.46
C ASP A 109 5.07 16.27 -43.80
N ARG A 110 5.54 15.02 -43.82
CA ARG A 110 5.44 14.14 -45.01
C ARG A 110 4.00 13.91 -45.42
N LEU A 111 3.12 13.54 -44.47
CA LEU A 111 1.70 13.33 -44.71
C LEU A 111 1.05 14.60 -45.30
N LYS A 112 1.33 15.77 -44.71
CA LYS A 112 0.84 17.05 -45.23
C LYS A 112 1.29 17.32 -46.68
N GLY A 113 2.55 16.99 -46.99
CA GLY A 113 3.09 17.09 -48.35
C GLY A 113 2.35 16.18 -49.34
N SER A 114 2.20 14.91 -49.01
CA SER A 114 1.45 13.93 -49.83
C SER A 114 -0.01 14.34 -49.99
N GLN A 115 -0.66 14.83 -48.95
CA GLN A 115 -2.04 15.36 -49.02
C GLN A 115 -2.16 16.60 -49.91
N ALA A 116 -1.16 17.49 -49.92
CA ALA A 116 -1.13 18.67 -50.80
C ALA A 116 -1.02 18.24 -52.28
N GLN A 117 -0.15 17.25 -52.56
CA GLN A 117 0.00 16.67 -53.88
C GLN A 117 -1.30 15.96 -54.33
N LEU A 118 -1.94 15.21 -53.45
CA LEU A 118 -3.22 14.56 -53.73
C LEU A 118 -4.27 15.57 -54.17
N ARG A 119 -4.45 16.67 -53.43
CA ARG A 119 -5.43 17.72 -53.79
C ARG A 119 -5.16 18.34 -55.16
N GLU A 120 -3.88 18.51 -55.52
CA GLU A 120 -3.53 19.05 -56.86
C GLU A 120 -3.89 18.05 -57.97
N LEU A 121 -3.55 16.79 -57.78
CA LEU A 121 -3.86 15.74 -58.75
C LEU A 121 -5.36 15.47 -58.86
N GLU A 122 -6.14 15.56 -57.81
CA GLU A 122 -7.58 15.50 -57.81
C GLU A 122 -8.21 16.60 -58.70
N ARG A 123 -7.74 17.85 -58.52
CA ARG A 123 -8.18 18.98 -59.38
C ARG A 123 -7.82 18.74 -60.85
N ASN A 124 -6.60 18.24 -61.14
CA ASN A 124 -6.15 17.93 -62.48
C ASN A 124 -6.94 16.78 -63.14
N ALA A 125 -7.11 15.67 -62.40
CA ALA A 125 -7.86 14.51 -62.90
C ALA A 125 -9.32 14.90 -63.18
N THR A 126 -9.95 15.68 -62.33
CA THR A 126 -11.31 16.20 -62.56
C THR A 126 -11.39 17.03 -63.82
N ARG A 127 -10.47 17.98 -64.04
CA ARG A 127 -10.41 18.83 -65.24
C ARG A 127 -10.22 18.01 -66.51
N LEU A 128 -9.29 17.03 -66.52
CA LEU A 128 -9.05 16.15 -67.67
C LEU A 128 -10.22 15.23 -67.96
N SER A 129 -10.88 14.71 -66.92
CA SER A 129 -12.07 13.87 -67.05
C SER A 129 -13.25 14.63 -67.64
N THR A 130 -13.50 15.88 -67.23
CA THR A 130 -14.54 16.74 -67.80
C THR A 130 -14.23 17.07 -69.26
N GLY A 131 -13.00 17.48 -69.61
CA GLY A 131 -12.63 17.74 -70.99
C GLY A 131 -12.70 16.52 -71.91
N ALA A 132 -12.44 15.32 -71.40
CA ALA A 132 -12.62 14.09 -72.19
C ALA A 132 -14.11 13.77 -72.39
N SER A 133 -14.98 13.99 -71.39
CA SER A 133 -16.43 13.79 -71.55
C SER A 133 -17.08 14.75 -72.51
N GLU A 134 -16.51 15.95 -72.65
CA GLU A 134 -16.94 17.00 -73.62
C GLU A 134 -16.33 16.78 -75.02
N GLY A 135 -15.49 15.75 -75.20
CA GLY A 135 -14.85 15.45 -76.50
C GLY A 135 -13.67 16.40 -76.83
N VAL A 136 -13.22 17.23 -75.93
CA VAL A 136 -12.12 18.20 -76.12
C VAL A 136 -10.75 17.56 -75.89
N LEU A 137 -10.67 16.57 -74.97
CA LEU A 137 -9.45 15.84 -74.61
C LEU A 137 -9.53 14.34 -74.87
N SER A 138 -8.38 13.67 -74.97
CA SER A 138 -8.37 12.23 -75.20
C SER A 138 -8.68 11.45 -73.91
N ASN A 139 -9.44 10.34 -74.01
CA ASN A 139 -9.70 9.43 -72.88
C ASN A 139 -8.42 8.88 -72.28
N GLN A 140 -7.38 8.66 -73.11
CA GLN A 140 -6.07 8.18 -72.62
C GLN A 140 -5.44 9.15 -71.61
N GLN A 141 -5.56 10.49 -71.80
CA GLN A 141 -5.03 11.48 -70.84
C GLN A 141 -5.82 11.47 -69.51
N ALA A 142 -7.15 11.31 -69.59
CA ALA A 142 -7.99 11.19 -68.41
C ALA A 142 -7.67 9.93 -67.60
N ASP A 143 -7.46 8.80 -68.26
CA ASP A 143 -7.15 7.52 -67.61
C ASP A 143 -5.72 7.53 -66.98
N ALA A 144 -4.74 8.15 -67.66
CA ALA A 144 -3.41 8.34 -67.10
C ALA A 144 -3.46 9.18 -65.80
N ALA A 145 -4.26 10.28 -65.80
CA ALA A 145 -4.43 11.11 -64.61
C ALA A 145 -5.12 10.37 -63.45
N LYS A 146 -6.10 9.46 -63.77
CA LYS A 146 -6.73 8.62 -62.73
C LYS A 146 -5.75 7.62 -62.14
N GLN A 147 -4.89 7.01 -62.94
CA GLN A 147 -3.85 6.07 -62.47
C GLN A 147 -2.85 6.81 -61.56
N GLN A 148 -2.42 8.01 -61.94
CA GLN A 148 -1.53 8.81 -61.13
C GLN A 148 -2.17 9.20 -59.82
N LEU A 149 -3.45 9.59 -59.81
CA LEU A 149 -4.23 9.92 -58.62
C LEU A 149 -4.32 8.71 -57.68
N ALA A 150 -4.56 7.51 -58.20
CA ALA A 150 -4.63 6.29 -57.42
C ALA A 150 -3.28 5.99 -56.72
N GLY A 151 -2.15 6.22 -57.45
CA GLY A 151 -0.80 6.09 -56.84
C GLY A 151 -0.58 7.04 -55.67
N VAL A 152 -0.90 8.30 -55.83
CA VAL A 152 -0.70 9.29 -54.76
C VAL A 152 -1.67 9.09 -53.57
N ARG A 153 -2.87 8.53 -53.81
CA ARG A 153 -3.74 8.12 -52.72
C ARG A 153 -3.09 7.03 -51.86
N ALA A 154 -2.50 6.02 -52.51
CA ALA A 154 -1.75 4.99 -51.78
C ALA A 154 -0.54 5.59 -50.99
N ASP A 155 0.14 6.60 -51.58
CA ASP A 155 1.25 7.30 -50.87
C ASP A 155 0.73 8.06 -49.65
N VAL A 156 -0.44 8.66 -49.69
CA VAL A 156 -1.08 9.30 -48.51
C VAL A 156 -1.41 8.26 -47.44
N ASP A 157 -1.95 7.09 -47.81
CA ASP A 157 -2.26 6.02 -46.89
C ASP A 157 -0.97 5.48 -46.23
N VAL A 158 0.11 5.32 -46.98
CA VAL A 158 1.41 4.94 -46.44
C VAL A 158 1.97 6.01 -45.48
N ALA A 159 1.87 7.27 -45.86
CA ALA A 159 2.31 8.39 -45.00
C ALA A 159 1.46 8.47 -43.71
N GLY A 160 0.17 8.16 -43.77
CA GLY A 160 -0.71 8.04 -42.60
C GLY A 160 -0.24 6.94 -41.66
N ALA A 161 0.03 5.75 -42.19
CA ALA A 161 0.55 4.64 -41.38
C ALA A 161 1.91 4.96 -40.75
N GLN A 162 2.76 5.78 -41.41
CA GLN A 162 4.02 6.25 -40.81
C GLN A 162 3.79 7.19 -39.63
N VAL A 163 2.76 8.06 -39.68
CA VAL A 163 2.37 8.91 -38.56
C VAL A 163 1.93 8.05 -37.37
N ASP A 164 1.08 7.03 -37.60
CA ASP A 164 0.61 6.15 -36.54
C ASP A 164 1.77 5.39 -35.88
N MET A 165 2.71 4.89 -36.66
CA MET A 165 3.92 4.24 -36.13
C MET A 165 4.77 5.21 -35.28
N ALA A 166 4.96 6.45 -35.75
CA ALA A 166 5.73 7.46 -35.01
C ALA A 166 5.01 7.85 -33.71
N GLN A 167 3.69 7.94 -33.73
CA GLN A 167 2.87 8.22 -32.55
C GLN A 167 3.00 7.12 -31.50
N HIS A 168 2.93 5.86 -31.89
CA HIS A 168 3.12 4.72 -30.97
C HIS A 168 4.54 4.67 -30.40
N LYS A 169 5.57 5.04 -31.18
CA LYS A 169 6.93 5.16 -30.67
C LYS A 169 7.03 6.24 -29.59
N LEU A 170 6.42 7.40 -29.81
CA LEU A 170 6.41 8.48 -28.84
C LEU A 170 5.68 8.07 -27.55
N GLU A 171 4.53 7.42 -27.67
CA GLU A 171 3.78 6.93 -26.54
C GLU A 171 4.60 5.92 -25.71
N HIS A 172 5.26 4.96 -26.37
CA HIS A 172 6.14 4.00 -25.73
C HIS A 172 7.31 4.68 -25.00
N ALA A 173 7.96 5.68 -25.61
CA ALA A 173 9.03 6.44 -24.97
C ALA A 173 8.53 7.20 -23.73
N ARG A 174 7.34 7.78 -23.78
CA ARG A 174 6.70 8.46 -22.65
C ARG A 174 6.37 7.50 -21.50
N LEU A 175 5.85 6.33 -21.82
CA LEU A 175 5.57 5.30 -20.80
C LEU A 175 6.86 4.86 -20.08
N LYS A 176 7.96 4.66 -20.81
CA LYS A 176 9.26 4.36 -20.19
C LYS A 176 9.72 5.50 -19.28
N LEU A 177 9.59 6.74 -19.71
CA LEU A 177 9.97 7.90 -18.88
C LEU A 177 9.08 8.00 -17.63
N GLN A 178 7.80 7.70 -17.75
CA GLN A 178 6.88 7.68 -16.61
C GLN A 178 7.29 6.66 -15.54
N GLN A 179 7.87 5.53 -15.95
CA GLN A 179 8.39 4.52 -15.02
C GLN A 179 9.56 5.01 -14.15
N MET A 180 10.20 6.13 -14.54
CA MET A 180 11.23 6.78 -13.74
C MET A 180 10.67 7.58 -12.55
N SER A 181 9.36 7.64 -12.39
CA SER A 181 8.72 8.35 -11.30
C SER A 181 7.83 7.40 -10.49
N LEU A 182 7.98 7.45 -9.16
CA LEU A 182 7.13 6.74 -8.22
C LEU A 182 6.15 7.73 -7.60
N SER A 183 4.88 7.50 -7.81
CA SER A 183 3.79 8.35 -7.27
C SER A 183 2.91 7.58 -6.30
N ALA A 184 2.25 8.30 -5.39
CA ALA A 184 1.32 7.72 -4.43
C ALA A 184 0.06 7.18 -5.15
N PRO A 185 -0.31 5.90 -4.98
CA PRO A 185 -1.50 5.31 -5.60
C PRO A 185 -2.80 5.85 -4.98
N GLU A 186 -2.73 6.29 -3.74
CA GLU A 186 -3.84 6.91 -3.01
C GLU A 186 -3.31 7.92 -1.98
N ALA A 187 -4.21 8.66 -1.33
CA ALA A 187 -3.85 9.58 -0.26
C ALA A 187 -3.43 8.82 1.00
N GLY A 188 -2.44 9.33 1.73
CA GLY A 188 -1.94 8.68 2.93
C GLY A 188 -0.77 9.42 3.56
N THR A 189 -0.11 8.77 4.50
CA THR A 189 1.08 9.27 5.19
C THR A 189 2.27 8.38 4.87
N VAL A 190 3.39 9.00 4.49
CA VAL A 190 4.66 8.29 4.27
C VAL A 190 5.19 7.79 5.61
N VAL A 191 5.47 6.49 5.71
CA VAL A 191 6.02 5.87 6.92
C VAL A 191 7.36 5.20 6.61
N GLY A 192 8.25 5.25 7.58
CA GLY A 192 9.61 4.73 7.44
C GLY A 192 10.54 5.64 6.65
N GLN A 193 11.78 5.22 6.56
CA GLN A 193 12.85 6.01 5.97
C GLN A 193 12.67 6.14 4.45
N VAL A 194 12.69 7.37 3.96
CA VAL A 194 12.71 7.68 2.52
C VAL A 194 14.17 7.66 2.04
N PRO A 195 14.51 6.93 0.97
CA PRO A 195 15.85 6.90 0.42
C PRO A 195 16.30 8.30 -0.04
N GLY A 196 17.55 8.66 0.25
CA GLY A 196 18.12 9.97 -0.08
C GLY A 196 18.48 10.14 -1.56
N LEU A 197 18.81 11.38 -1.95
CA LEU A 197 19.31 11.72 -3.28
C LEU A 197 20.60 10.92 -3.58
N GLY A 198 20.73 10.42 -4.79
CA GLY A 198 21.87 9.61 -5.24
C GLY A 198 21.83 8.14 -4.80
N ALA A 199 20.90 7.77 -3.92
CA ALA A 199 20.70 6.36 -3.56
C ALA A 199 20.21 5.55 -4.77
N PHE A 200 20.74 4.32 -4.89
CA PHE A 200 20.30 3.39 -5.93
C PHE A 200 19.16 2.53 -5.42
N VAL A 201 18.07 2.46 -6.17
CA VAL A 201 16.91 1.62 -5.88
C VAL A 201 16.76 0.54 -6.95
N GLN A 202 16.24 -0.61 -6.51
CA GLN A 202 16.07 -1.77 -7.37
C GLN A 202 14.58 -1.98 -7.69
N ALA A 203 14.31 -2.39 -8.93
CA ALA A 203 12.97 -2.73 -9.38
C ALA A 203 12.34 -3.81 -8.48
N GLY A 204 11.09 -3.58 -8.12
CA GLY A 204 10.31 -4.52 -7.29
C GLY A 204 10.69 -4.55 -5.80
N LYS A 205 11.75 -3.85 -5.37
CA LYS A 205 12.07 -3.72 -3.94
C LYS A 205 11.38 -2.49 -3.36
N PRO A 206 10.66 -2.63 -2.23
CA PRO A 206 10.02 -1.51 -1.57
C PRO A 206 11.01 -0.40 -1.24
N ALA A 207 10.76 0.80 -1.74
CA ALA A 207 11.55 2.00 -1.47
C ALA A 207 10.84 2.95 -0.51
N ILE A 208 9.52 2.99 -0.52
CA ILE A 208 8.69 3.80 0.37
C ILE A 208 7.51 2.96 0.86
N SER A 209 7.13 3.13 2.12
CA SER A 209 5.89 2.60 2.67
C SER A 209 4.89 3.73 2.87
N LEU A 210 3.65 3.50 2.46
CA LEU A 210 2.54 4.45 2.60
C LEU A 210 1.49 3.85 3.53
N LEU A 211 1.12 4.60 4.56
CA LEU A 211 -0.08 4.32 5.37
C LEU A 211 -1.26 5.02 4.70
N PRO A 212 -2.20 4.27 4.11
CA PRO A 212 -3.34 4.87 3.43
C PRO A 212 -4.26 5.60 4.40
N ALA A 213 -4.88 6.69 3.93
CA ALA A 213 -5.85 7.47 4.72
C ALA A 213 -7.22 6.77 4.73
N ARG A 214 -7.26 5.54 5.25
CA ARG A 214 -8.44 4.70 5.41
C ARG A 214 -8.83 4.62 6.89
N PRO A 215 -10.10 4.29 7.21
CA PRO A 215 -10.51 4.06 8.59
C PRO A 215 -9.64 2.99 9.26
N LEU A 216 -9.32 3.23 10.54
CA LEU A 216 -8.63 2.25 11.36
C LEU A 216 -9.55 1.07 11.65
N GLN A 217 -8.97 -0.12 11.66
CA GLN A 217 -9.62 -1.37 12.03
C GLN A 217 -8.77 -2.13 13.03
N VAL A 218 -9.32 -3.15 13.67
CA VAL A 218 -8.58 -4.05 14.55
C VAL A 218 -8.42 -5.38 13.86
N ARG A 219 -7.20 -5.86 13.74
CA ARG A 219 -6.91 -7.24 13.37
C ARG A 219 -6.59 -8.02 14.64
N ALA A 220 -7.51 -8.91 15.04
CA ALA A 220 -7.40 -9.69 16.24
C ALA A 220 -7.11 -11.16 15.92
N GLU A 221 -6.23 -11.77 16.71
CA GLU A 221 -5.90 -13.19 16.65
C GLU A 221 -6.67 -13.93 17.76
N LEU A 222 -7.75 -14.59 17.36
CA LEU A 222 -8.60 -15.38 18.24
C LEU A 222 -8.08 -16.82 18.32
N SER A 223 -7.88 -17.34 19.53
CA SER A 223 -7.50 -18.74 19.73
C SER A 223 -8.51 -19.70 19.07
N SER A 224 -8.01 -20.74 18.42
CA SER A 224 -8.84 -21.75 17.75
C SER A 224 -9.90 -22.38 18.67
N ALA A 225 -9.66 -22.41 19.99
CA ALA A 225 -10.61 -22.91 20.97
C ALA A 225 -11.91 -22.10 21.07
N TYR A 226 -11.88 -20.83 20.65
CA TYR A 226 -13.02 -19.92 20.69
C TYR A 226 -13.54 -19.54 19.31
N ALA A 227 -13.02 -20.15 18.24
CA ALA A 227 -13.35 -19.80 16.86
C ALA A 227 -14.86 -19.87 16.58
N ASP A 228 -15.54 -20.91 17.10
CA ASP A 228 -16.99 -21.12 16.91
C ASP A 228 -17.87 -20.23 17.81
N ALA A 229 -17.29 -19.62 18.84
CA ALA A 229 -18.00 -18.78 19.79
C ALA A 229 -18.16 -17.33 19.29
N VAL A 230 -17.34 -16.89 18.35
CA VAL A 230 -17.35 -15.54 17.79
C VAL A 230 -18.01 -15.54 16.41
N GLN A 231 -18.92 -14.62 16.18
CA GLN A 231 -19.66 -14.49 14.93
C GLN A 231 -19.56 -13.09 14.35
N VAL A 232 -19.70 -12.98 13.03
CA VAL A 232 -19.78 -11.69 12.34
C VAL A 232 -20.97 -10.89 12.90
N GLY A 233 -20.75 -9.61 13.15
CA GLY A 233 -21.72 -8.70 13.77
C GLY A 233 -21.62 -8.60 15.29
N MET A 234 -20.88 -9.46 15.96
CA MET A 234 -20.67 -9.37 17.42
C MET A 234 -19.97 -8.07 17.80
N LYS A 235 -20.40 -7.49 18.91
CA LYS A 235 -19.76 -6.32 19.51
C LYS A 235 -18.51 -6.73 20.31
N ALA A 236 -17.52 -5.86 20.28
CA ALA A 236 -16.30 -6.07 21.06
C ALA A 236 -15.84 -4.75 21.70
N THR A 237 -15.26 -4.86 22.89
CA THR A 237 -14.58 -3.76 23.55
C THR A 237 -13.08 -3.89 23.24
N VAL A 238 -12.49 -2.81 22.73
CA VAL A 238 -11.07 -2.75 22.40
C VAL A 238 -10.36 -1.95 23.47
N VAL A 239 -9.39 -2.58 24.12
CA VAL A 239 -8.59 -1.98 25.18
C VAL A 239 -7.13 -1.94 24.72
N PRO A 240 -6.44 -0.80 24.79
CA PRO A 240 -5.02 -0.75 24.53
C PRO A 240 -4.24 -1.70 25.45
N ASP A 241 -3.32 -2.47 24.89
CA ASP A 241 -2.44 -3.37 25.67
C ASP A 241 -1.15 -2.60 25.99
N SER A 242 -1.25 -1.69 27.00
CA SER A 242 -0.12 -0.89 27.43
C SER A 242 0.29 -1.32 28.85
N ASP A 243 1.47 -1.87 28.95
CA ASP A 243 2.11 -2.11 30.26
C ASP A 243 2.41 -0.74 30.92
N GLY A 244 1.54 -0.29 31.82
CA GLY A 244 1.83 0.76 32.77
C GLY A 244 1.38 2.19 32.48
N ALA A 245 0.53 2.47 31.50
CA ALA A 245 -0.04 3.81 31.33
C ALA A 245 -1.52 3.82 31.72
N GLU A 246 -1.83 4.38 32.88
CA GLU A 246 -3.19 4.55 33.43
C GLU A 246 -4.10 5.50 32.63
N ASN A 247 -3.73 5.94 31.45
CA ASN A 247 -4.50 6.98 30.76
C ASN A 247 -4.44 6.90 29.22
N THR A 248 -4.58 5.74 28.63
CA THR A 248 -4.91 5.64 27.21
C THR A 248 -6.43 5.72 27.07
N GLY A 249 -6.92 6.79 26.44
CA GLY A 249 -8.35 7.03 26.23
C GLY A 249 -9.06 5.78 25.71
N SER A 250 -10.25 5.53 26.23
CA SER A 250 -11.12 4.44 25.78
C SER A 250 -11.28 4.50 24.27
N LEU A 251 -10.88 3.41 23.57
CA LEU A 251 -11.16 3.27 22.14
C LEU A 251 -12.69 3.06 21.96
N PRO A 252 -13.27 3.51 20.84
CA PRO A 252 -14.65 3.25 20.53
C PRO A 252 -14.94 1.74 20.54
N PRO A 253 -16.19 1.32 20.81
CA PRO A 253 -16.59 -0.07 20.62
C PRO A 253 -16.37 -0.46 19.15
N ALA A 254 -16.11 -1.73 18.93
CA ALA A 254 -15.88 -2.27 17.62
C ALA A 254 -16.83 -3.44 17.34
N ARG A 255 -17.00 -3.75 16.07
CA ARG A 255 -17.84 -4.84 15.59
C ARG A 255 -17.06 -5.77 14.68
N VAL A 256 -17.27 -7.07 14.83
CA VAL A 256 -16.69 -8.10 13.96
C VAL A 256 -17.30 -8.00 12.58
N VAL A 257 -16.49 -7.67 11.57
CA VAL A 257 -16.93 -7.59 10.16
C VAL A 257 -16.48 -8.79 9.35
N ARG A 258 -15.39 -9.43 9.75
CA ARG A 258 -14.85 -10.59 9.03
C ARG A 258 -14.14 -11.53 9.97
N ILE A 259 -14.33 -12.83 9.74
CA ILE A 259 -13.60 -13.93 10.39
C ILE A 259 -12.95 -14.74 9.27
N SER A 260 -11.66 -15.00 9.40
CA SER A 260 -10.93 -15.80 8.41
C SER A 260 -11.43 -17.26 8.44
N PRO A 261 -11.69 -17.87 7.28
CA PRO A 261 -12.06 -19.28 7.23
C PRO A 261 -10.87 -20.22 7.42
N VAL A 262 -9.64 -19.69 7.60
CA VAL A 262 -8.40 -20.44 7.68
C VAL A 262 -7.75 -20.24 9.04
N PHE A 263 -7.30 -21.34 9.65
CA PHE A 263 -6.44 -21.30 10.83
C PHE A 263 -5.02 -20.88 10.43
N ALA A 264 -4.46 -19.94 11.17
CA ALA A 264 -3.09 -19.46 11.01
C ALA A 264 -2.27 -19.73 12.28
N GLN A 265 -0.97 -19.55 12.21
CA GLN A 265 -0.12 -19.48 13.38
C GLN A 265 -0.18 -18.06 13.95
N ALA A 266 -0.23 -17.95 15.28
CA ALA A 266 -0.18 -16.67 15.98
C ALA A 266 1.10 -15.91 15.58
N ARG A 267 0.96 -14.64 15.19
CA ARG A 267 2.07 -13.74 14.84
C ARG A 267 2.33 -12.72 15.94
N LEU A 268 1.33 -12.45 16.77
CA LEU A 268 1.48 -11.57 17.90
C LEU A 268 2.21 -12.32 19.02
N PRO A 269 3.19 -11.70 19.69
CA PRO A 269 3.96 -12.37 20.73
C PRO A 269 3.06 -12.84 21.86
N GLU A 270 3.02 -14.15 22.07
CA GLU A 270 2.55 -14.78 23.30
C GLU A 270 3.75 -14.97 24.24
N ASP A 271 3.46 -15.09 25.56
CA ASP A 271 4.49 -15.36 26.55
C ASP A 271 5.42 -16.48 26.08
N ALA A 272 6.72 -16.26 26.15
CA ALA A 272 7.82 -17.03 25.58
C ALA A 272 7.97 -18.49 26.13
N GLY A 273 6.88 -19.13 26.49
CA GLY A 273 6.85 -20.51 27.03
C GLY A 273 5.73 -21.38 26.46
N ARG A 274 4.83 -20.83 25.64
CA ARG A 274 3.74 -21.59 25.01
C ARG A 274 4.04 -21.80 23.54
N GLY A 275 4.02 -23.02 23.06
CA GLY A 275 4.27 -23.38 21.67
C GLY A 275 3.34 -22.63 20.71
N VAL A 276 3.63 -22.72 19.41
CA VAL A 276 2.92 -22.00 18.35
C VAL A 276 1.42 -22.28 18.42
N ALA A 277 0.64 -21.29 18.87
CA ALA A 277 -0.81 -21.40 18.99
C ALA A 277 -1.48 -21.25 17.62
N LYS A 278 -2.50 -22.08 17.36
CA LYS A 278 -3.38 -21.92 16.19
C LYS A 278 -4.42 -20.85 16.50
N VAL A 279 -4.54 -19.90 15.60
CA VAL A 279 -5.47 -18.77 15.73
C VAL A 279 -6.33 -18.60 14.48
N VAL A 280 -7.46 -17.92 14.64
CA VAL A 280 -8.31 -17.42 13.56
C VAL A 280 -8.21 -15.91 13.57
N GLU A 281 -7.92 -15.31 12.41
CA GLU A 281 -7.88 -13.87 12.27
C GLU A 281 -9.32 -13.31 12.18
N CYS A 282 -9.61 -12.36 13.04
CA CYS A 282 -10.85 -11.59 13.05
C CYS A 282 -10.55 -10.13 12.76
N VAL A 283 -11.31 -9.53 11.86
CA VAL A 283 -11.23 -8.09 11.57
C VAL A 283 -12.46 -7.42 12.18
N LEU A 284 -12.19 -6.33 12.92
CA LEU A 284 -13.24 -5.53 13.56
C LEU A 284 -13.13 -4.08 13.09
N GLU A 285 -14.26 -3.47 12.83
CA GLU A 285 -14.38 -2.03 12.56
C GLU A 285 -14.87 -1.31 13.80
N PHE A 286 -14.37 -0.09 14.02
CA PHE A 286 -14.83 0.78 15.09
C PHE A 286 -16.17 1.41 14.74
N ASP A 287 -17.07 1.49 15.70
CA ASP A 287 -18.39 2.16 15.56
C ASP A 287 -18.24 3.72 15.54
N GLY A 288 -17.01 4.25 15.53
CA GLY A 288 -16.71 5.68 15.50
C GLY A 288 -15.23 5.97 15.20
N GLU A 289 -14.85 7.24 15.18
CA GLU A 289 -13.47 7.66 14.94
C GLU A 289 -12.56 7.20 16.08
N ALA A 290 -11.62 6.33 15.76
CA ALA A 290 -10.65 5.79 16.71
C ALA A 290 -9.35 6.60 16.66
N LYS A 291 -8.96 7.16 17.81
CA LYS A 291 -7.67 7.85 17.99
C LYS A 291 -6.63 6.83 18.46
N ALA A 292 -6.05 6.10 17.53
CA ALA A 292 -5.02 5.11 17.81
C ALA A 292 -3.91 5.19 16.76
N ARG A 293 -2.77 4.56 17.04
CA ARG A 293 -1.66 4.48 16.09
C ARG A 293 -1.68 3.14 15.36
N PHE A 294 -1.40 3.17 14.08
CA PHE A 294 -1.15 1.95 13.30
C PHE A 294 -0.08 1.09 13.99
N GLY A 295 -0.32 -0.22 14.08
CA GLY A 295 0.57 -1.16 14.75
C GLY A 295 0.44 -1.19 16.28
N GLN A 296 -0.43 -0.37 16.90
CA GLN A 296 -0.65 -0.39 18.33
C GLN A 296 -1.28 -1.72 18.76
N HIS A 297 -0.70 -2.35 19.78
CA HIS A 297 -1.24 -3.58 20.38
C HIS A 297 -2.49 -3.27 21.19
N VAL A 298 -3.49 -4.13 21.05
CA VAL A 298 -4.78 -4.02 21.74
C VAL A 298 -5.27 -5.39 22.20
N ARG A 299 -6.08 -5.39 23.24
CA ARG A 299 -6.86 -6.54 23.70
C ARG A 299 -8.30 -6.34 23.27
N VAL A 300 -8.87 -7.36 22.66
CA VAL A 300 -10.24 -7.38 22.16
C VAL A 300 -11.08 -8.31 23.02
N GLU A 301 -12.11 -7.80 23.65
CA GLU A 301 -13.07 -8.54 24.46
C GLU A 301 -14.38 -8.66 23.71
N PHE A 302 -14.69 -9.86 23.23
CA PHE A 302 -15.95 -10.13 22.52
C PHE A 302 -17.10 -10.29 23.53
N ARG A 303 -18.23 -9.67 23.21
CA ARG A 303 -19.43 -9.69 24.04
C ARG A 303 -20.62 -10.19 23.23
N LYS A 304 -21.53 -10.88 23.92
CA LYS A 304 -22.78 -11.37 23.34
C LYS A 304 -23.76 -10.25 23.06
#